data_a8b732b4df164d7d3bbc4444181d752d
#
_entry.id   a8b732b4df164d7d3bbc4444181d752d
#
_cell.length_a   1.000
_cell.length_b   1.000
_cell.length_c   1.000
_cell.angle_alpha   90.00
_cell.angle_beta   90.00
_cell.angle_gamma   90.00
#
_symmetry.space_group_name_H-M   'P 1'
#
loop_
_entity.id
_entity.type
_entity.pdbx_description
1 polymer ?
#
loop_
_entity_poly.entity_id
_entity_poly.type
_entity_poly.pdbx_seq_one_letter_code
_entity_poly.pdbx_strand_id
1 'polypeptide(L)'
;SLLMKQFKRLIIPYFIWAIVILVIPLFLIALYAFTTEGNEVMTLSFTWGNFAKFLEATYLNVILKSFWLGLLTTFICLVLGYPLALIIARCSEKVQGLLIMLVTIPMWINMLLRTYAWMNLLADNGIINNLLAKIGLGPISMMYTDFSVMVGLICNFMPFMIIPIHTSLNKMD
;
A
#
# COMPACT_ATOMS: atom_id res chain seq x y z
N SER A 1 -29.94 -0.39 31.36
CA SER A 1 -29.08 0.16 32.35
C SER A 1 -28.51 1.52 31.91
N LEU A 2 -28.31 2.41 32.87
CA LEU A 2 -27.82 3.79 32.66
C LEU A 2 -26.42 3.81 32.03
N LEU A 3 -25.56 2.86 32.38
CA LEU A 3 -24.21 2.72 31.81
C LEU A 3 -24.26 2.47 30.32
N MET A 4 -25.13 1.60 29.83
CA MET A 4 -25.27 1.35 28.38
C MET A 4 -25.76 2.57 27.61
N LYS A 5 -26.62 3.40 28.22
CA LYS A 5 -27.07 4.66 27.58
C LYS A 5 -25.95 5.69 27.50
N GLN A 6 -25.08 5.75 28.52
CA GLN A 6 -23.91 6.63 28.53
C GLN A 6 -22.88 6.21 27.51
N PHE A 7 -22.60 4.90 27.37
CA PHE A 7 -21.71 4.38 26.33
C PHE A 7 -22.23 4.67 24.92
N LYS A 8 -23.53 4.55 24.69
CA LYS A 8 -24.14 4.91 23.39
C LYS A 8 -23.96 6.37 23.05
N ARG A 9 -24.02 7.28 24.04
CA ARG A 9 -23.75 8.71 23.80
C ARG A 9 -22.30 9.01 23.45
N LEU A 10 -21.35 8.28 23.99
CA LEU A 10 -19.92 8.42 23.68
C LEU A 10 -19.56 7.99 22.25
N ILE A 11 -20.39 7.14 21.65
CA ILE A 11 -20.20 6.68 20.28
C ILE A 11 -20.60 7.76 19.26
N ILE A 12 -21.50 8.69 19.60
CA ILE A 12 -22.00 9.72 18.69
C ILE A 12 -20.88 10.59 18.09
N PRO A 13 -19.93 11.15 18.87
CA PRO A 13 -18.82 11.93 18.30
C PRO A 13 -17.97 11.10 17.32
N TYR A 14 -17.76 9.82 17.59
CA TYR A 14 -17.05 8.91 16.70
C TYR A 14 -17.79 8.72 15.36
N PHE A 15 -19.12 8.51 15.40
CA PHE A 15 -19.92 8.40 14.18
C PHE A 15 -19.89 9.68 13.34
N ILE A 16 -20.00 10.84 13.97
CA ILE A 16 -19.91 12.14 13.28
C ILE A 16 -18.54 12.28 12.61
N TRP A 17 -17.47 11.98 13.32
CA TRP A 17 -16.11 11.98 12.79
C TRP A 17 -15.94 11.02 11.61
N ALA A 18 -16.42 9.79 11.74
CA ALA A 18 -16.36 8.79 10.69
C ALA A 18 -17.13 9.21 9.43
N ILE A 19 -18.33 9.79 9.59
CA ILE A 19 -19.13 10.30 8.47
C ILE A 19 -18.39 11.42 7.75
N VAL A 20 -17.83 12.39 8.48
CA VAL A 20 -17.10 13.51 7.88
C VAL A 20 -15.84 13.01 7.13
N ILE A 21 -15.08 12.12 7.71
CA ILE A 21 -13.79 11.68 7.15
C ILE A 21 -13.97 10.63 6.03
N LEU A 22 -14.96 9.75 6.14
CA LEU A 22 -15.11 8.60 5.22
C LEU A 22 -16.24 8.80 4.22
N VAL A 23 -17.41 9.23 4.67
CA VAL A 23 -18.62 9.30 3.82
C VAL A 23 -18.59 10.49 2.87
N ILE A 24 -18.19 11.67 3.34
CA ILE A 24 -18.14 12.87 2.50
C ILE A 24 -17.16 12.71 1.35
N PRO A 25 -15.91 12.26 1.55
CA PRO A 25 -14.98 11.99 0.44
C PRO A 25 -15.50 10.95 -0.55
N LEU A 26 -16.13 9.86 -0.07
CA LEU A 26 -16.73 8.85 -0.96
C LEU A 26 -17.89 9.43 -1.77
N PHE A 27 -18.72 10.27 -1.16
CA PHE A 27 -19.80 10.96 -1.86
C PHE A 27 -19.26 11.90 -2.95
N LEU A 28 -18.18 12.64 -2.66
CA LEU A 28 -17.52 13.49 -3.65
C LEU A 28 -16.94 12.67 -4.80
N ILE A 29 -16.32 11.53 -4.53
CA ILE A 29 -15.83 10.63 -5.57
C ILE A 29 -16.98 10.17 -6.47
N ALA A 30 -18.08 9.73 -5.90
CA ALA A 30 -19.27 9.34 -6.65
C ALA A 30 -19.84 10.50 -7.47
N LEU A 31 -19.91 11.70 -6.90
CA LEU A 31 -20.36 12.90 -7.60
C LEU A 31 -19.49 13.20 -8.82
N TYR A 32 -18.16 13.20 -8.66
CA TYR A 32 -17.23 13.44 -9.77
C TYR A 32 -17.24 12.32 -10.81
N ALA A 33 -17.54 11.08 -10.44
CA ALA A 33 -17.66 9.98 -11.38
C ALA A 33 -18.85 10.17 -12.35
N PHE A 34 -19.91 10.82 -11.92
CA PHE A 34 -21.13 11.06 -12.71
C PHE A 34 -21.22 12.47 -13.31
N THR A 35 -20.21 13.30 -13.15
CA THR A 35 -20.22 14.67 -13.66
C THR A 35 -19.12 14.92 -14.67
N THR A 36 -19.35 15.90 -15.56
CA THR A 36 -18.34 16.34 -16.52
C THR A 36 -17.21 17.09 -15.82
N GLU A 37 -16.02 17.08 -16.44
CA GLU A 37 -14.90 17.92 -16.02
C GLU A 37 -15.30 19.40 -16.25
N GLY A 38 -15.71 20.06 -15.18
CA GLY A 38 -15.93 21.49 -15.17
C GLY A 38 -14.81 22.16 -14.39
N ASN A 39 -14.19 23.18 -14.99
CA ASN A 39 -13.16 23.98 -14.32
C ASN A 39 -13.76 24.91 -13.25
N GLU A 40 -15.08 25.00 -13.15
CA GLU A 40 -15.78 25.85 -12.20
C GLU A 40 -16.79 25.04 -11.39
N VAL A 41 -16.84 25.30 -10.10
CA VAL A 41 -17.65 24.60 -9.10
C VAL A 41 -19.16 24.61 -9.40
N MET A 42 -19.59 25.41 -10.37
CA MET A 42 -21.01 25.64 -10.69
C MET A 42 -21.52 24.97 -11.98
N THR A 43 -20.67 24.25 -12.72
CA THR A 43 -21.06 23.63 -14.00
C THR A 43 -20.99 22.10 -13.96
N LEU A 44 -21.54 21.51 -12.92
CA LEU A 44 -21.64 20.04 -12.82
C LEU A 44 -22.83 19.56 -13.65
N SER A 45 -22.57 18.95 -14.79
CA SER A 45 -23.59 18.28 -15.59
C SER A 45 -23.43 16.77 -15.51
N PHE A 46 -24.54 16.05 -15.39
CA PHE A 46 -24.54 14.58 -15.34
C PHE A 46 -24.02 13.99 -16.64
N THR A 47 -23.11 13.03 -16.55
CA THR A 47 -22.58 12.30 -17.70
C THR A 47 -22.18 10.87 -17.33
N TRP A 48 -22.29 9.97 -18.30
CA TRP A 48 -21.71 8.63 -18.26
C TRP A 48 -20.34 8.57 -18.92
N GLY A 49 -19.83 9.68 -19.44
CA GLY A 49 -18.58 9.74 -20.20
C GLY A 49 -17.36 9.28 -19.41
N ASN A 50 -17.33 9.49 -18.10
CA ASN A 50 -16.22 9.04 -17.26
C ASN A 50 -16.12 7.50 -17.22
N PHE A 51 -17.25 6.80 -17.23
CA PHE A 51 -17.28 5.35 -17.30
C PHE A 51 -16.91 4.83 -18.69
N ALA A 52 -17.27 5.56 -19.74
CA ALA A 52 -16.85 5.24 -21.10
C ALA A 52 -15.33 5.39 -21.27
N LYS A 53 -14.72 6.45 -20.71
CA LYS A 53 -13.27 6.64 -20.68
C LYS A 53 -12.53 5.47 -20.01
N PHE A 54 -13.12 4.88 -18.98
CA PHE A 54 -12.55 3.71 -18.31
C PHE A 54 -12.33 2.52 -19.26
N LEU A 55 -13.17 2.39 -20.30
CA LEU A 55 -13.09 1.34 -21.31
C LEU A 55 -12.14 1.66 -22.46
N GLU A 56 -11.57 2.86 -22.50
CA GLU A 56 -10.55 3.22 -23.48
C GLU A 56 -9.28 2.34 -23.31
N ALA A 57 -8.65 2.00 -24.42
CA ALA A 57 -7.49 1.10 -24.42
C ALA A 57 -6.36 1.55 -23.48
N THR A 58 -6.13 2.86 -23.37
CA THR A 58 -5.09 3.42 -22.48
C THR A 58 -5.37 3.10 -21.01
N TYR A 59 -6.59 3.32 -20.56
CA TYR A 59 -6.99 3.04 -19.16
C TYR A 59 -7.06 1.54 -18.89
N LEU A 60 -7.56 0.75 -19.83
CA LEU A 60 -7.58 -0.71 -19.69
C LEU A 60 -6.18 -1.29 -19.57
N ASN A 61 -5.24 -0.82 -20.38
CA ASN A 61 -3.85 -1.25 -20.29
C ASN A 61 -3.21 -0.92 -18.94
N VAL A 62 -3.47 0.27 -18.39
CA VAL A 62 -3.00 0.66 -17.05
C VAL A 62 -3.62 -0.23 -15.97
N ILE A 63 -4.91 -0.53 -16.06
CA ILE A 63 -5.60 -1.39 -15.10
C ILE A 63 -5.05 -2.81 -15.14
N LEU A 64 -4.89 -3.39 -16.34
CA LEU A 64 -4.34 -4.72 -16.50
C LEU A 64 -2.90 -4.81 -15.98
N LYS A 65 -2.08 -3.79 -16.28
CA LYS A 65 -0.71 -3.71 -15.77
C LYS A 65 -0.68 -3.60 -14.25
N SER A 66 -1.53 -2.76 -13.66
CA SER A 66 -1.64 -2.61 -12.22
C SER A 66 -2.06 -3.92 -11.55
N PHE A 67 -3.02 -4.61 -12.14
CA PHE A 67 -3.49 -5.90 -11.64
C PHE A 67 -2.40 -6.96 -11.70
N TRP A 68 -1.66 -7.01 -12.81
CA TRP A 68 -0.52 -7.90 -12.98
C TRP A 68 0.59 -7.62 -11.96
N LEU A 69 0.97 -6.36 -11.78
CA LEU A 69 1.96 -5.96 -10.78
C LEU A 69 1.50 -6.31 -9.36
N GLY A 70 0.23 -6.13 -9.05
CA GLY A 70 -0.35 -6.51 -7.78
C GLY A 70 -0.29 -8.02 -7.53
N LEU A 71 -0.65 -8.83 -8.51
CA LEU A 71 -0.56 -10.29 -8.41
C LEU A 71 0.89 -10.75 -8.21
N LEU A 72 1.79 -10.22 -9.01
CA LEU A 72 3.21 -10.58 -8.92
C LEU A 72 3.81 -10.15 -7.57
N THR A 73 3.47 -8.96 -7.09
CA THR A 73 3.86 -8.48 -5.75
C THR A 73 3.36 -9.41 -4.66
N THR A 74 2.09 -9.79 -4.71
CA THR A 74 1.48 -10.71 -3.75
C THR A 74 2.19 -12.06 -3.74
N PHE A 75 2.47 -12.59 -4.90
CA PHE A 75 3.20 -13.86 -5.03
C PHE A 75 4.61 -13.78 -4.44
N ILE A 76 5.37 -12.72 -4.76
CA ILE A 76 6.72 -12.51 -4.23
C ILE A 76 6.67 -12.31 -2.71
N CYS A 77 5.73 -11.50 -2.21
CA CYS A 77 5.54 -11.30 -0.78
C CYS A 77 5.19 -12.61 -0.07
N LEU A 78 4.40 -13.47 -0.68
CA LEU A 78 4.07 -14.78 -0.13
C LEU A 78 5.30 -15.69 -0.08
N VAL A 79 6.06 -15.79 -1.18
CA VAL A 79 7.26 -16.63 -1.29
C VAL A 79 8.34 -16.20 -0.31
N LEU A 80 8.52 -14.91 -0.08
CA LEU A 80 9.50 -14.37 0.87
C LEU A 80 8.94 -14.28 2.29
N GLY A 81 7.69 -13.87 2.43
CA GLY A 81 7.06 -13.61 3.72
C GLY A 81 6.71 -14.87 4.50
N TYR A 82 6.27 -15.93 3.84
CA TYR A 82 5.94 -17.18 4.50
C TYR A 82 7.14 -17.82 5.23
N PRO A 83 8.31 -18.01 4.59
CA PRO A 83 9.50 -18.48 5.28
C PRO A 83 9.94 -17.59 6.42
N LEU A 84 9.89 -16.26 6.23
CA LEU A 84 10.22 -15.31 7.29
C LEU A 84 9.27 -15.42 8.47
N ALA A 85 7.97 -15.51 8.23
CA ALA A 85 6.97 -15.69 9.27
C ALA A 85 7.16 -17.01 10.02
N LEU A 86 7.51 -18.08 9.31
CA LEU A 86 7.79 -19.39 9.89
C LEU A 86 9.05 -19.37 10.78
N ILE A 87 10.11 -18.71 10.32
CA ILE A 87 11.34 -18.54 11.11
C ILE A 87 11.04 -17.76 12.39
N ILE A 88 10.30 -16.66 12.28
CA ILE A 88 9.90 -15.85 13.44
C ILE A 88 9.07 -16.66 14.42
N ALA A 89 8.10 -17.45 13.94
CA ALA A 89 7.23 -18.27 14.77
C ALA A 89 8.00 -19.35 15.57
N ARG A 90 9.15 -19.77 15.07
CA ARG A 90 10.01 -20.78 15.74
C ARG A 90 11.00 -20.16 16.74
N CYS A 91 11.11 -18.85 16.82
CA CYS A 91 11.97 -18.18 17.78
C CYS A 91 11.34 -18.15 19.16
N SER A 92 12.14 -17.83 20.20
CA SER A 92 11.63 -17.56 21.55
C SER A 92 10.71 -16.35 21.56
N GLU A 93 9.79 -16.27 22.52
CA GLU A 93 8.81 -15.18 22.61
C GLU A 93 9.45 -13.78 22.58
N LYS A 94 10.56 -13.60 23.29
CA LYS A 94 11.30 -12.32 23.30
C LYS A 94 11.82 -11.96 21.91
N VAL A 95 12.38 -12.91 21.20
CA VAL A 95 12.91 -12.71 19.84
C VAL A 95 11.79 -12.49 18.85
N GLN A 96 10.68 -13.23 18.97
CA GLN A 96 9.49 -13.00 18.16
C GLN A 96 8.99 -11.56 18.30
N GLY A 97 8.84 -11.07 19.53
CA GLY A 97 8.42 -9.69 19.79
C GLY A 97 9.33 -8.66 19.16
N LEU A 98 10.65 -8.84 19.26
CA LEU A 98 11.62 -7.97 18.64
C LEU A 98 11.53 -8.00 17.11
N LEU A 99 11.47 -9.19 16.51
CA LEU A 99 11.42 -9.35 15.05
C LEU A 99 10.12 -8.80 14.46
N ILE A 100 8.97 -9.02 15.11
CA ILE A 100 7.70 -8.44 14.68
C ILE A 100 7.73 -6.92 14.81
N MET A 101 8.33 -6.37 15.86
CA MET A 101 8.53 -4.93 15.98
C MET A 101 9.38 -4.38 14.82
N LEU A 102 10.48 -5.04 14.47
CA LEU A 102 11.33 -4.64 13.34
C LEU A 102 10.59 -4.71 12.00
N VAL A 103 9.73 -5.71 11.80
CA VAL A 103 8.89 -5.84 10.61
C VAL A 103 7.87 -4.70 10.53
N THR A 104 7.34 -4.24 11.65
CA THR A 104 6.33 -3.17 11.70
C THR A 104 6.91 -1.76 11.62
N ILE A 105 8.18 -1.54 11.96
CA ILE A 105 8.82 -0.22 11.91
C ILE A 105 8.62 0.48 10.55
N PRO A 106 8.82 -0.17 9.39
CA PRO A 106 8.59 0.47 8.10
C PRO A 106 7.18 1.01 7.91
N MET A 107 6.18 0.44 8.59
CA MET A 107 4.79 0.91 8.53
C MET A 107 4.60 2.27 9.21
N TRP A 108 5.45 2.61 10.18
CA TRP A 108 5.40 3.87 10.93
C TRP A 108 6.14 5.00 10.23
N ILE A 109 7.01 4.68 9.28
CA ILE A 109 7.72 5.67 8.49
C ILE A 109 6.76 6.22 7.43
N ASN A 110 6.78 7.53 7.22
CA ASN A 110 5.98 8.18 6.21
C ASN A 110 6.25 7.58 4.82
N MET A 111 5.19 7.27 4.09
CA MET A 111 5.27 6.66 2.76
C MET A 111 6.10 7.49 1.79
N LEU A 112 6.00 8.82 1.84
CA LEU A 112 6.80 9.71 0.99
C LEU A 112 8.29 9.60 1.29
N LEU A 113 8.68 9.56 2.57
CA LEU A 113 10.07 9.38 2.95
C LEU A 113 10.62 8.04 2.48
N ARG A 114 9.85 6.97 2.59
CA ARG A 114 10.24 5.65 2.06
C ARG A 114 10.42 5.68 0.54
N THR A 115 9.50 6.31 -0.15
CA THR A 115 9.58 6.47 -1.61
C THR A 115 10.81 7.24 -2.02
N TYR A 116 11.10 8.36 -1.36
CA TYR A 116 12.32 9.14 -1.61
C TYR A 116 13.59 8.34 -1.32
N ALA A 117 13.61 7.57 -0.25
CA ALA A 117 14.74 6.70 0.06
C ALA A 117 15.00 5.68 -1.05
N TRP A 118 13.96 5.02 -1.55
CA TRP A 118 14.08 4.10 -2.68
C TRP A 118 14.48 4.79 -3.97
N MET A 119 13.95 5.97 -4.25
CA MET A 119 14.37 6.77 -5.41
C MET A 119 15.87 7.07 -5.37
N ASN A 120 16.40 7.47 -4.22
CA ASN A 120 17.82 7.74 -4.05
C ASN A 120 18.68 6.48 -4.15
N LEU A 121 18.22 5.35 -3.61
CA LEU A 121 18.94 4.08 -3.69
C LEU A 121 19.00 3.53 -5.11
N LEU A 122 17.91 3.63 -5.86
CA LEU A 122 17.78 3.07 -7.22
C LEU A 122 18.19 4.05 -8.33
N ALA A 123 18.53 5.29 -7.99
CA ALA A 123 18.96 6.28 -8.98
C ALA A 123 20.19 5.81 -9.78
N ASP A 124 20.35 6.32 -10.98
CA ASP A 124 21.47 5.96 -11.86
C ASP A 124 22.83 6.21 -11.20
N ASN A 125 22.94 7.28 -10.41
CA ASN A 125 24.11 7.60 -9.57
C ASN A 125 23.92 7.23 -8.10
N GLY A 126 22.97 6.37 -7.80
CA GLY A 126 22.65 5.96 -6.44
C GLY A 126 23.64 4.95 -5.86
N ILE A 127 23.42 4.61 -4.58
CA ILE A 127 24.30 3.70 -3.83
C ILE A 127 24.36 2.31 -4.48
N ILE A 128 23.21 1.78 -4.94
CA ILE A 128 23.15 0.44 -5.54
C ILE A 128 23.93 0.41 -6.86
N ASN A 129 23.76 1.39 -7.73
CA ASN A 129 24.51 1.46 -8.98
C ASN A 129 26.01 1.69 -8.76
N ASN A 130 26.39 2.47 -7.76
CA ASN A 130 27.79 2.65 -7.40
C ASN A 130 28.44 1.34 -6.93
N LEU A 131 27.71 0.54 -6.16
CA LEU A 131 28.17 -0.78 -5.72
C LEU A 131 28.26 -1.76 -6.91
N LEU A 132 27.26 -1.77 -7.78
CA LEU A 132 27.27 -2.60 -9.01
C LEU A 132 28.43 -2.23 -9.93
N ALA A 133 28.74 -0.96 -10.09
CA ALA A 133 29.90 -0.50 -10.88
C ALA A 133 31.21 -1.01 -10.31
N LYS A 134 31.37 -1.04 -8.98
CA LYS A 134 32.58 -1.56 -8.31
C LYS A 134 32.83 -3.04 -8.54
N ILE A 135 31.77 -3.83 -8.71
CA ILE A 135 31.88 -5.29 -8.97
C ILE A 135 31.83 -5.63 -10.46
N GLY A 136 31.87 -4.61 -11.33
CA GLY A 136 31.92 -4.81 -12.78
C GLY A 136 30.59 -5.10 -13.47
N LEU A 137 29.45 -5.00 -12.74
CA LEU A 137 28.11 -5.17 -13.34
C LEU A 137 27.54 -3.90 -13.96
N GLY A 138 28.30 -2.78 -13.87
CA GLY A 138 27.93 -1.49 -14.44
C GLY A 138 26.67 -0.88 -13.85
N PRO A 139 26.40 0.39 -14.14
CA PRO A 139 25.14 0.99 -13.74
C PRO A 139 23.97 0.38 -14.54
N ILE A 140 22.89 0.05 -13.84
CA ILE A 140 21.64 -0.45 -14.45
C ILE A 140 20.58 0.63 -14.26
N SER A 141 19.85 0.96 -15.33
CA SER A 141 18.72 1.90 -15.23
C SER A 141 17.55 1.20 -14.52
N MET A 142 17.36 1.50 -13.23
CA MET A 142 16.31 0.93 -12.38
C MET A 142 15.15 1.88 -12.16
N MET A 143 15.37 3.19 -12.22
CA MET A 143 14.33 4.20 -12.00
C MET A 143 13.30 4.20 -13.14
N TYR A 144 12.06 4.49 -12.77
CA TYR A 144 10.91 4.55 -13.71
C TYR A 144 10.65 3.25 -14.46
N THR A 145 11.08 2.12 -13.91
CA THR A 145 10.86 0.79 -14.45
C THR A 145 9.86 0.01 -13.60
N ASP A 146 9.32 -1.06 -14.15
CA ASP A 146 8.46 -2.00 -13.39
C ASP A 146 9.20 -2.62 -12.21
N PHE A 147 10.51 -2.80 -12.32
CA PHE A 147 11.35 -3.27 -11.23
C PHE A 147 11.33 -2.33 -10.02
N SER A 148 11.46 -1.02 -10.22
CA SER A 148 11.40 -0.04 -9.13
C SER A 148 10.03 0.01 -8.45
N VAL A 149 8.96 -0.10 -9.24
CA VAL A 149 7.59 -0.20 -8.71
C VAL A 149 7.43 -1.46 -7.86
N MET A 150 7.91 -2.60 -8.35
CA MET A 150 7.86 -3.87 -7.62
C MET A 150 8.61 -3.80 -6.29
N VAL A 151 9.81 -3.23 -6.27
CA VAL A 151 10.60 -3.05 -5.04
C VAL A 151 9.82 -2.21 -4.03
N GLY A 152 9.25 -1.09 -4.46
CA GLY A 152 8.44 -0.23 -3.61
C GLY A 152 7.20 -0.95 -3.05
N LEU A 153 6.47 -1.67 -3.88
CA LEU A 153 5.29 -2.43 -3.48
C LEU A 153 5.63 -3.56 -2.50
N ILE A 154 6.69 -4.32 -2.75
CA ILE A 154 7.13 -5.40 -1.87
C ILE A 154 7.50 -4.83 -0.50
N CYS A 155 8.28 -3.76 -0.45
CA CYS A 155 8.68 -3.14 0.81
C CYS A 155 7.49 -2.55 1.58
N ASN A 156 6.51 -1.98 0.88
CA ASN A 156 5.32 -1.42 1.51
C ASN A 156 4.39 -2.50 2.06
N PHE A 157 4.23 -3.61 1.37
CA PHE A 157 3.22 -4.63 1.69
C PHE A 157 3.76 -5.88 2.40
N MET A 158 5.08 -6.03 2.49
CA MET A 158 5.69 -7.19 3.18
C MET A 158 5.20 -7.36 4.63
N PRO A 159 5.09 -6.30 5.47
CA PRO A 159 4.56 -6.44 6.82
C PRO A 159 3.12 -6.95 6.84
N PHE A 160 2.29 -6.53 5.88
CA PHE A 160 0.90 -6.98 5.75
C PHE A 160 0.78 -8.46 5.36
N MET A 161 1.82 -9.03 4.78
CA MET A 161 1.91 -10.47 4.50
C MET A 161 2.45 -11.24 5.70
N ILE A 162 3.54 -10.79 6.30
CA ILE A 162 4.25 -11.49 7.39
C ILE A 162 3.39 -11.56 8.65
N ILE A 163 2.79 -10.46 9.08
CA ILE A 163 2.07 -10.39 10.35
C ILE A 163 0.86 -11.33 10.41
N PRO A 164 -0.05 -11.37 9.42
CA PRO A 164 -1.16 -12.32 9.44
C PRO A 164 -0.71 -13.78 9.39
N ILE A 165 0.31 -14.12 8.62
CA ILE A 165 0.84 -15.47 8.54
C ILE A 165 1.44 -15.88 9.88
N HIS A 166 2.27 -15.03 10.48
CA HIS A 166 2.84 -15.26 11.80
C HIS A 166 1.76 -15.47 12.87
N THR A 167 0.73 -14.63 12.87
CA THR A 167 -0.40 -14.76 13.80
C THR A 167 -1.14 -16.08 13.62
N SER A 168 -1.35 -16.49 12.38
CA SER A 168 -1.99 -17.79 12.08
C SER A 168 -1.13 -18.97 12.53
N LEU A 169 0.18 -18.93 12.29
CA LEU A 169 1.09 -19.98 12.71
C LEU A 169 1.13 -20.15 14.23
N ASN A 170 1.09 -19.05 14.98
CA ASN A 170 1.06 -19.09 16.43
C ASN A 170 -0.24 -19.65 17.02
N LYS A 171 -1.31 -19.70 16.25
CA LYS A 171 -2.61 -20.28 16.67
C LYS A 171 -2.73 -21.78 16.33
N MET A 172 -1.79 -22.33 15.59
CA MET A 172 -1.86 -23.71 15.11
C MET A 172 -1.23 -24.73 16.07
N ASP A 173 -0.77 -24.32 17.23
CA ASP A 173 -0.17 -25.19 18.27
C ASP A 173 -1.25 -25.89 19.11
#